data_eacf01da4781d0020f1b4ec703e215ec
#
_entry.id   eacf01da4781d0020f1b4ec703e215ec
#
_cell.length_a   1.000
_cell.length_b   1.000
_cell.length_c   1.000
_cell.angle_alpha   90.00
_cell.angle_beta   90.00
_cell.angle_gamma   90.00
#
_symmetry.space_group_name_H-M   'P 1'
#
loop_
_entity.id
_entity.type
_entity.pdbx_description
1 polymer ?
#
loop_
_entity_poly.entity_id
_entity_poly.type
_entity_poly.pdbx_seq_one_letter_code
_entity_poly.pdbx_strand_id
1 'polypeptide(L)'
;EVARMAYSGDYTQMEDIPFRIVPGTNPLHRESVFLERAIAGERVRLAMGLSLQPVQTRTLLTEGMDQAAIAEQYYEAPLVNIIPYACHACPTKQYRVTELCQGCLAASCQRVCPKGAVKFVNGKSRIDQKLCIKCGKCAKSCPYHAITYLERPCQAACGMDAIGVDEYGKAKIDYDLCVSCGQCLVNCPFGEIVDKSQI
;
A
#
# COMPACT_ATOMS: atom_id res chain seq x y z
N GLU A 1 -2.92 9.35 21.24
CA GLU A 1 -2.28 10.66 21.43
C GLU A 1 -3.21 11.78 20.95
N VAL A 2 -3.67 11.79 19.68
CA VAL A 2 -4.55 12.86 19.15
C VAL A 2 -5.82 13.01 19.99
N ALA A 3 -6.57 11.94 20.25
CA ALA A 3 -7.78 11.98 21.08
C ALA A 3 -7.51 12.51 22.50
N ARG A 4 -6.37 12.12 23.12
CA ARG A 4 -6.00 12.62 24.44
C ARG A 4 -5.78 14.13 24.45
N MET A 5 -5.13 14.67 23.41
CA MET A 5 -4.90 16.11 23.26
C MET A 5 -6.21 16.85 22.97
N ALA A 6 -7.09 16.27 22.15
CA ALA A 6 -8.41 16.83 21.89
C ALA A 6 -9.23 16.98 23.20
N TYR A 7 -9.23 15.94 24.06
CA TYR A 7 -9.92 16.00 25.36
C TYR A 7 -9.29 17.01 26.36
N SER A 8 -7.97 17.20 26.31
CA SER A 8 -7.29 18.16 27.20
C SER A 8 -7.36 19.61 26.68
N GLY A 9 -7.68 19.82 25.42
CA GLY A 9 -7.63 21.12 24.75
C GLY A 9 -6.21 21.67 24.56
N ASP A 10 -5.17 20.87 24.83
CA ASP A 10 -3.77 21.27 24.67
C ASP A 10 -3.18 20.64 23.40
N TYR A 11 -3.04 21.45 22.37
CA TYR A 11 -2.52 21.06 21.05
C TYR A 11 -1.05 21.46 20.84
N THR A 12 -0.38 22.03 21.84
CA THR A 12 0.97 22.60 21.72
C THR A 12 2.03 21.56 21.34
N GLN A 13 1.80 20.28 21.66
CA GLN A 13 2.74 19.18 21.43
C GLN A 13 2.33 18.28 20.25
N MET A 14 1.39 18.67 19.42
CA MET A 14 0.94 17.87 18.26
C MET A 14 2.08 17.59 17.27
N GLU A 15 2.90 18.59 17.00
CA GLU A 15 4.05 18.48 16.09
C GLU A 15 5.10 17.47 16.57
N ASP A 16 5.15 17.17 17.86
CA ASP A 16 6.09 16.23 18.47
C ASP A 16 5.60 14.78 18.45
N ILE A 17 4.33 14.53 18.11
CA ILE A 17 3.75 13.17 18.12
C ILE A 17 4.55 12.19 17.26
N PRO A 18 4.97 12.51 16.00
CA PRO A 18 5.77 11.59 15.21
C PRO A 18 7.11 11.21 15.86
N PHE A 19 7.73 12.13 16.60
CA PHE A 19 8.99 11.88 17.32
C PHE A 19 8.79 11.01 18.57
N ARG A 20 7.64 11.11 19.21
CA ARG A 20 7.28 10.24 20.34
C ARG A 20 6.90 8.83 19.90
N ILE A 21 6.24 8.69 18.74
CA ILE A 21 5.87 7.39 18.16
C ILE A 21 7.11 6.68 17.61
N VAL A 22 8.02 7.42 16.97
CA VAL A 22 9.25 6.90 16.37
C VAL A 22 10.45 7.58 17.05
N PRO A 23 10.83 7.14 18.26
CA PRO A 23 11.95 7.70 19.00
C PRO A 23 13.29 7.22 18.42
N GLY A 24 14.37 7.96 18.74
CA GLY A 24 15.74 7.56 18.39
C GLY A 24 16.14 7.87 16.96
N THR A 25 17.22 7.24 16.52
CA THR A 25 17.88 7.53 15.22
C THR A 25 17.82 6.37 14.23
N ASN A 26 17.48 5.16 14.70
CA ASN A 26 17.41 3.97 13.86
C ASN A 26 15.97 3.69 13.43
N PRO A 27 15.74 3.42 12.14
CA PRO A 27 14.43 3.02 11.66
C PRO A 27 14.10 1.59 12.11
N LEU A 28 12.80 1.30 12.35
CA LEU A 28 12.31 -0.02 12.75
C LEU A 28 11.70 -0.81 11.58
N HIS A 29 11.00 -0.13 10.68
CA HIS A 29 10.20 -0.78 9.63
C HIS A 29 10.46 -0.22 8.23
N ARG A 30 11.16 0.90 8.11
CA ARG A 30 11.43 1.60 6.85
C ARG A 30 12.92 1.83 6.65
N GLU A 31 13.30 2.32 5.50
CA GLU A 31 14.70 2.61 5.16
C GLU A 31 15.28 3.77 5.98
N SER A 32 14.43 4.62 6.55
CA SER A 32 14.85 5.84 7.24
C SER A 32 13.86 6.21 8.35
N VAL A 33 14.41 6.65 9.49
CA VAL A 33 13.63 7.20 10.61
C VAL A 33 12.84 8.45 10.19
N PHE A 34 13.36 9.23 9.24
CA PHE A 34 12.65 10.40 8.72
C PHE A 34 11.40 10.00 7.94
N LEU A 35 11.49 8.93 7.16
CA LEU A 35 10.33 8.39 6.44
C LEU A 35 9.28 7.84 7.41
N GLU A 36 9.69 7.12 8.47
CA GLU A 36 8.77 6.63 9.49
C GLU A 36 8.03 7.77 10.20
N ARG A 37 8.76 8.84 10.57
CA ARG A 37 8.17 10.04 11.17
C ARG A 37 7.23 10.78 10.24
N ALA A 38 7.59 10.89 8.95
CA ALA A 38 6.71 11.48 7.95
C ALA A 38 5.40 10.70 7.81
N ILE A 39 5.47 9.36 7.76
CA ILE A 39 4.29 8.49 7.72
C ILE A 39 3.45 8.67 9.00
N ALA A 40 4.09 8.73 10.17
CA ALA A 40 3.41 8.97 11.44
C ALA A 40 2.71 10.34 11.44
N GLY A 41 3.34 11.37 10.89
CA GLY A 41 2.76 12.71 10.73
C GLY A 41 1.49 12.70 9.89
N GLU A 42 1.50 12.03 8.74
CA GLU A 42 0.30 11.91 7.90
C GLU A 42 -0.84 11.15 8.60
N ARG A 43 -0.51 10.12 9.37
CA ARG A 43 -1.51 9.41 10.18
C ARG A 43 -2.09 10.30 11.27
N VAL A 44 -1.27 11.17 11.89
CA VAL A 44 -1.73 12.16 12.86
C VAL A 44 -2.70 13.14 12.20
N ARG A 45 -2.38 13.65 11.01
CA ARG A 45 -3.28 14.52 10.24
C ARG A 45 -4.62 13.87 9.93
N LEU A 46 -4.58 12.65 9.40
CA LEU A 46 -5.80 11.90 9.10
C LEU A 46 -6.62 11.62 10.37
N ALA A 47 -5.95 11.35 11.50
CA ALA A 47 -6.61 11.18 12.81
C ALA A 47 -7.24 12.46 13.33
N MET A 48 -6.78 13.64 12.88
CA MET A 48 -7.40 14.95 13.17
C MET A 48 -8.50 15.33 12.16
N GLY A 49 -8.86 14.44 11.25
CA GLY A 49 -9.82 14.74 10.17
C GLY A 49 -9.27 15.59 9.03
N LEU A 50 -7.96 15.88 9.05
CA LEU A 50 -7.29 16.67 8.01
C LEU A 50 -6.94 15.82 6.78
N SER A 51 -6.77 16.47 5.63
CA SER A 51 -6.27 15.81 4.42
C SER A 51 -4.75 15.61 4.47
N LEU A 52 -4.23 14.66 3.65
CA LEU A 52 -2.80 14.47 3.48
C LEU A 52 -2.10 15.76 3.03
N GLN A 53 -0.84 15.92 3.46
CA GLN A 53 -0.04 17.07 3.04
C GLN A 53 0.33 16.99 1.54
N PRO A 54 0.31 18.12 0.83
CA PRO A 54 0.88 18.19 -0.51
C PRO A 54 2.39 17.93 -0.46
N VAL A 55 2.89 17.02 -1.31
CA VAL A 55 4.30 16.62 -1.32
C VAL A 55 5.25 17.81 -1.68
N GLN A 56 4.73 18.82 -2.38
CA GLN A 56 5.52 19.95 -2.88
C GLN A 56 5.67 21.11 -1.88
N THR A 57 4.85 21.15 -0.84
CA THR A 57 4.83 22.28 0.11
C THR A 57 5.07 21.80 1.53
N ARG A 58 5.91 22.55 2.26
CA ARG A 58 6.09 22.31 3.69
C ARG A 58 4.90 22.92 4.44
N THR A 59 4.17 22.09 5.15
CA THR A 59 3.03 22.48 5.99
C THR A 59 3.25 21.98 7.42
N LEU A 60 2.63 22.61 8.40
CA LEU A 60 2.59 22.10 9.78
C LEU A 60 1.60 20.94 9.88
N LEU A 61 1.81 20.02 10.81
CA LEU A 61 0.85 18.91 11.05
C LEU A 61 -0.52 19.43 11.46
N THR A 62 -0.54 20.53 12.20
CA THR A 62 -1.73 21.19 12.73
C THR A 62 -2.40 22.15 11.75
N GLU A 63 -1.79 22.41 10.58
CA GLU A 63 -2.35 23.34 9.60
C GLU A 63 -3.72 22.86 9.09
N GLY A 64 -4.73 23.73 9.26
CA GLY A 64 -6.14 23.42 8.95
C GLY A 64 -6.95 22.86 10.12
N MET A 65 -6.35 22.68 11.31
CA MET A 65 -7.02 22.10 12.46
C MET A 65 -8.23 22.93 12.93
N ASP A 66 -8.12 24.25 12.86
CA ASP A 66 -9.22 25.18 13.23
C ASP A 66 -10.48 24.94 12.38
N GLN A 67 -10.30 24.49 11.14
CA GLN A 67 -11.41 24.16 10.25
C GLN A 67 -11.96 22.74 10.49
N ALA A 68 -11.13 21.82 10.96
CA ALA A 68 -11.53 20.44 11.26
C ALA A 68 -12.18 20.29 12.63
N ALA A 69 -11.88 21.19 13.57
CA ALA A 69 -12.38 21.16 14.95
C ALA A 69 -13.82 21.70 15.12
N ILE A 70 -14.54 21.99 14.04
CA ILE A 70 -15.91 22.47 14.08
C ILE A 70 -16.86 21.31 14.35
N ALA A 71 -17.60 21.34 15.45
CA ALA A 71 -18.49 20.26 15.92
C ALA A 71 -19.61 19.88 14.90
N GLU A 72 -19.91 20.75 13.95
CA GLU A 72 -20.93 20.57 12.94
C GLU A 72 -20.36 20.10 11.60
N GLN A 73 -19.06 19.88 11.50
CA GLN A 73 -18.43 19.45 10.25
C GLN A 73 -18.59 17.95 10.06
N TYR A 74 -19.29 17.55 9.03
CA TYR A 74 -19.35 16.16 8.59
C TYR A 74 -18.03 15.75 7.92
N TYR A 75 -17.75 14.44 7.94
CA TYR A 75 -16.59 13.89 7.24
C TYR A 75 -16.56 14.30 5.78
N GLU A 76 -15.53 15.02 5.38
CA GLU A 76 -15.29 15.31 3.97
C GLU A 76 -14.61 14.10 3.30
N ALA A 77 -15.19 13.67 2.20
CA ALA A 77 -14.52 12.69 1.35
C ALA A 77 -13.21 13.25 0.80
N PRO A 78 -12.19 12.41 0.57
CA PRO A 78 -12.22 10.96 0.68
C PRO A 78 -11.95 10.47 2.11
N LEU A 79 -12.72 9.49 2.58
CA LEU A 79 -12.54 8.91 3.91
C LEU A 79 -11.36 7.96 3.98
N VAL A 80 -11.12 7.17 2.93
CA VAL A 80 -10.00 6.24 2.84
C VAL A 80 -8.88 6.85 2.01
N ASN A 81 -7.68 6.91 2.57
CA ASN A 81 -6.53 7.57 1.97
C ASN A 81 -5.34 6.61 1.87
N ILE A 82 -4.54 6.75 0.81
CA ILE A 82 -3.25 6.07 0.69
C ILE A 82 -2.16 7.11 0.89
N ILE A 83 -1.23 6.86 1.82
CA ILE A 83 -0.03 7.68 2.00
C ILE A 83 0.94 7.36 0.85
N PRO A 84 1.15 8.26 -0.14
CA PRO A 84 1.81 7.90 -1.40
C PRO A 84 3.24 7.42 -1.24
N TYR A 85 4.02 8.07 -0.36
CA TYR A 85 5.43 7.71 -0.12
C TYR A 85 5.59 6.50 0.80
N ALA A 86 4.53 6.08 1.51
CA ALA A 86 4.52 4.87 2.31
C ALA A 86 4.25 3.61 1.47
N CYS A 87 3.58 3.74 0.32
CA CYS A 87 3.16 2.61 -0.49
C CYS A 87 4.34 1.80 -1.05
N HIS A 88 4.37 0.49 -0.76
CA HIS A 88 5.43 -0.44 -1.18
C HIS A 88 5.34 -0.89 -2.64
N ALA A 89 4.46 -0.32 -3.45
CA ALA A 89 4.27 -0.69 -4.84
C ALA A 89 4.16 -2.22 -5.05
N CYS A 90 3.30 -2.87 -4.24
CA CYS A 90 3.11 -4.32 -4.31
C CYS A 90 2.83 -4.78 -5.74
N PRO A 91 3.31 -5.96 -6.14
CA PRO A 91 3.12 -6.46 -7.50
C PRO A 91 1.63 -6.63 -7.81
N THR A 92 1.26 -6.25 -9.02
CA THR A 92 -0.08 -6.53 -9.56
C THR A 92 -0.22 -8.00 -9.93
N LYS A 93 -1.42 -8.44 -10.28
CA LYS A 93 -1.73 -9.81 -10.69
C LYS A 93 -0.70 -10.37 -11.66
N GLN A 94 0.18 -11.27 -11.20
CA GLN A 94 1.21 -11.90 -12.04
C GLN A 94 1.67 -13.24 -11.44
N TYR A 95 2.18 -14.11 -12.32
CA TYR A 95 2.94 -15.29 -11.90
C TYR A 95 4.43 -14.98 -11.93
N ARG A 96 5.14 -15.33 -10.85
CA ARG A 96 6.60 -15.17 -10.74
C ARG A 96 7.25 -16.50 -10.42
N VAL A 97 8.40 -16.75 -11.03
CA VAL A 97 9.27 -17.89 -10.69
C VAL A 97 10.13 -17.49 -9.49
N THR A 98 10.14 -18.33 -8.48
CA THR A 98 10.94 -18.15 -7.26
C THR A 98 12.28 -18.89 -7.37
N GLU A 99 13.16 -18.71 -6.37
CA GLU A 99 14.44 -19.40 -6.27
C GLU A 99 14.32 -20.93 -6.11
N LEU A 100 13.14 -21.43 -5.80
CA LEU A 100 12.85 -22.88 -5.74
C LEU A 100 12.94 -23.57 -7.11
N CYS A 101 13.02 -22.79 -8.20
CA CYS A 101 13.14 -23.36 -9.55
C CYS A 101 14.45 -24.15 -9.71
N GLN A 102 14.33 -25.44 -10.01
CA GLN A 102 15.48 -26.35 -10.21
C GLN A 102 15.97 -26.43 -11.65
N GLY A 103 15.35 -25.68 -12.59
CA GLY A 103 15.74 -25.77 -14.02
C GLY A 103 15.55 -27.15 -14.61
N CYS A 104 14.46 -27.85 -14.24
CA CYS A 104 14.23 -29.25 -14.57
C CYS A 104 14.18 -29.52 -16.08
N LEU A 105 14.78 -30.62 -16.54
CA LEU A 105 14.75 -31.05 -17.95
C LEU A 105 13.34 -31.32 -18.48
N ALA A 106 12.42 -31.70 -17.60
CA ALA A 106 11.03 -31.93 -17.97
C ALA A 106 10.35 -30.66 -18.52
N ALA A 107 10.80 -29.46 -18.09
CA ALA A 107 10.31 -28.16 -18.54
C ALA A 107 8.77 -28.06 -18.59
N SER A 108 8.07 -28.71 -17.66
CA SER A 108 6.61 -28.87 -17.65
C SER A 108 5.91 -27.50 -17.73
N CYS A 109 6.41 -26.51 -17.00
CA CYS A 109 5.87 -25.14 -16.99
C CYS A 109 5.93 -24.47 -18.38
N GLN A 110 6.98 -24.72 -19.16
CA GLN A 110 7.13 -24.21 -20.52
C GLN A 110 6.18 -24.94 -21.48
N ARG A 111 6.11 -26.28 -21.40
CA ARG A 111 5.28 -27.10 -22.30
C ARG A 111 3.78 -26.84 -22.16
N VAL A 112 3.30 -26.56 -20.95
CA VAL A 112 1.88 -26.30 -20.71
C VAL A 112 1.45 -24.86 -20.99
N CYS A 113 2.40 -23.98 -21.29
CA CYS A 113 2.09 -22.56 -21.53
C CYS A 113 1.48 -22.34 -22.91
N PRO A 114 0.19 -21.98 -23.04
CA PRO A 114 -0.47 -21.85 -24.34
C PRO A 114 0.03 -20.64 -25.15
N LYS A 115 0.68 -19.68 -24.49
CA LYS A 115 1.22 -18.47 -25.11
C LYS A 115 2.74 -18.47 -25.25
N GLY A 116 3.43 -19.57 -24.86
CA GLY A 116 4.88 -19.61 -24.90
C GLY A 116 5.57 -18.56 -24.02
N ALA A 117 4.86 -18.04 -23.01
CA ALA A 117 5.36 -16.98 -22.14
C ALA A 117 6.46 -17.45 -21.18
N VAL A 118 6.65 -18.77 -21.02
CA VAL A 118 7.65 -19.35 -20.12
C VAL A 118 8.88 -19.77 -20.94
N LYS A 119 10.03 -19.21 -20.57
CA LYS A 119 11.33 -19.51 -21.22
C LYS A 119 12.37 -19.85 -20.18
N PHE A 120 13.37 -20.66 -20.55
CA PHE A 120 14.54 -20.91 -19.72
C PHE A 120 15.65 -19.92 -20.05
N VAL A 121 16.19 -19.29 -19.02
CA VAL A 121 17.29 -18.34 -19.10
C VAL A 121 18.26 -18.66 -17.97
N ASN A 122 19.52 -18.94 -18.29
CA ASN A 122 20.56 -19.28 -17.33
C ASN A 122 20.17 -20.43 -16.37
N GLY A 123 19.60 -21.50 -16.92
CA GLY A 123 19.20 -22.68 -16.15
C GLY A 123 17.96 -22.52 -15.27
N LYS A 124 17.29 -21.36 -15.27
CA LYS A 124 16.08 -21.09 -14.51
C LYS A 124 14.94 -20.70 -15.45
N SER A 125 13.72 -21.08 -15.07
CA SER A 125 12.51 -20.65 -15.76
C SER A 125 12.26 -19.15 -15.52
N ARG A 126 11.81 -18.43 -16.56
CA ARG A 126 11.34 -17.04 -16.46
C ARG A 126 10.02 -16.89 -17.19
N ILE A 127 9.16 -16.00 -16.71
CA ILE A 127 7.85 -15.73 -17.30
C ILE A 127 7.87 -14.32 -17.90
N ASP A 128 7.62 -14.24 -19.20
CA ASP A 128 7.39 -12.97 -19.87
C ASP A 128 5.99 -12.46 -19.52
N GLN A 129 5.94 -11.41 -18.71
CA GLN A 129 4.68 -10.84 -18.22
C GLN A 129 3.84 -10.18 -19.32
N LYS A 130 4.46 -9.79 -20.47
CA LYS A 130 3.74 -9.21 -21.60
C LYS A 130 2.96 -10.26 -22.38
N LEU A 131 3.49 -11.48 -22.46
CA LEU A 131 2.85 -12.62 -23.14
C LEU A 131 1.95 -13.44 -22.20
N CYS A 132 2.13 -13.30 -20.88
CA CYS A 132 1.45 -14.11 -19.89
C CYS A 132 -0.02 -13.71 -19.73
N ILE A 133 -0.94 -14.65 -20.03
CA ILE A 133 -2.38 -14.49 -19.83
C ILE A 133 -2.86 -14.86 -18.42
N LYS A 134 -1.95 -15.12 -17.50
CA LYS A 134 -2.23 -15.41 -16.08
C LYS A 134 -3.14 -16.64 -15.83
N CYS A 135 -3.12 -17.63 -16.72
CA CYS A 135 -3.98 -18.82 -16.63
C CYS A 135 -3.60 -19.84 -15.54
N GLY A 136 -2.42 -19.71 -14.91
CA GLY A 136 -1.96 -20.56 -13.81
C GLY A 136 -1.50 -21.97 -14.17
N LYS A 137 -1.57 -22.41 -15.42
CA LYS A 137 -1.20 -23.78 -15.83
C LYS A 137 0.26 -24.11 -15.48
N CYS A 138 1.18 -23.16 -15.66
CA CYS A 138 2.60 -23.35 -15.33
C CYS A 138 2.84 -23.55 -13.82
N ALA A 139 2.09 -22.86 -12.95
CA ALA A 139 2.18 -23.03 -11.50
C ALA A 139 1.68 -24.44 -11.09
N LYS A 140 0.53 -24.87 -11.64
CA LYS A 140 -0.05 -26.20 -11.37
C LYS A 140 0.83 -27.35 -11.84
N SER A 141 1.59 -27.17 -12.92
CA SER A 141 2.45 -28.20 -13.51
C SER A 141 3.85 -28.26 -12.91
N CYS A 142 4.22 -27.33 -12.04
CA CYS A 142 5.55 -27.29 -11.45
C CYS A 142 5.65 -28.24 -10.24
N PRO A 143 6.44 -29.32 -10.32
CA PRO A 143 6.56 -30.28 -9.20
C PRO A 143 7.27 -29.70 -7.98
N TYR A 144 8.01 -28.58 -8.15
CA TYR A 144 8.72 -27.90 -7.09
C TYR A 144 7.94 -26.73 -6.50
N HIS A 145 6.73 -26.45 -6.96
CA HIS A 145 5.92 -25.30 -6.57
C HIS A 145 6.68 -23.96 -6.67
N ALA A 146 7.62 -23.89 -7.62
CA ALA A 146 8.50 -22.75 -7.81
C ALA A 146 7.84 -21.55 -8.51
N ILE A 147 6.57 -21.65 -8.91
CA ILE A 147 5.83 -20.59 -9.59
C ILE A 147 4.68 -20.17 -8.71
N THR A 148 4.75 -18.93 -8.20
CA THR A 148 3.76 -18.36 -7.29
C THR A 148 2.92 -17.29 -7.98
N TYR A 149 1.65 -17.19 -7.59
CA TYR A 149 0.78 -16.10 -7.98
C TYR A 149 0.95 -14.95 -6.99
N LEU A 150 1.20 -13.78 -7.52
CA LEU A 150 1.30 -12.55 -6.74
C LEU A 150 0.13 -11.66 -7.10
N GLU A 151 -0.48 -11.09 -6.08
CA GLU A 151 -1.58 -10.15 -6.21
C GLU A 151 -1.44 -9.08 -5.14
N ARG A 152 -1.80 -7.86 -5.51
CA ARG A 152 -1.79 -6.73 -4.58
C ARG A 152 -2.93 -6.88 -3.58
N PRO A 153 -2.66 -6.97 -2.26
CA PRO A 153 -3.71 -7.28 -1.28
C PRO A 153 -4.85 -6.25 -1.25
N CYS A 154 -4.53 -4.95 -1.30
CA CYS A 154 -5.55 -3.91 -1.30
C CYS A 154 -6.43 -3.94 -2.56
N GLN A 155 -5.86 -4.28 -3.72
CA GLN A 155 -6.61 -4.42 -4.97
C GLN A 155 -7.47 -5.68 -4.98
N ALA A 156 -6.93 -6.80 -4.46
CA ALA A 156 -7.67 -8.06 -4.36
C ALA A 156 -8.88 -7.94 -3.42
N ALA A 157 -8.76 -7.13 -2.36
CA ALA A 157 -9.82 -6.91 -1.38
C ALA A 157 -10.88 -5.89 -1.84
N CYS A 158 -10.64 -5.15 -2.93
CA CYS A 158 -11.56 -4.13 -3.39
C CYS A 158 -12.65 -4.72 -4.28
N GLY A 159 -13.86 -4.89 -3.73
CA GLY A 159 -15.01 -5.40 -4.50
C GLY A 159 -15.55 -4.44 -5.56
N MET A 160 -15.14 -3.17 -5.53
CA MET A 160 -15.55 -2.14 -6.49
C MET A 160 -14.50 -1.90 -7.58
N ASP A 161 -13.37 -2.65 -7.59
CA ASP A 161 -12.22 -2.43 -8.47
C ASP A 161 -11.69 -0.98 -8.48
N ALA A 162 -11.95 -0.23 -7.39
CA ALA A 162 -11.56 1.18 -7.24
C ALA A 162 -10.06 1.40 -7.00
N ILE A 163 -9.23 0.33 -6.91
CA ILE A 163 -7.80 0.46 -6.66
C ILE A 163 -7.01 0.11 -7.91
N GLY A 164 -6.49 1.14 -8.54
CA GLY A 164 -5.55 1.07 -9.65
C GLY A 164 -4.09 1.20 -9.22
N VAL A 165 -3.24 1.50 -10.18
CA VAL A 165 -1.81 1.81 -10.00
C VAL A 165 -1.46 3.11 -10.70
N ASP A 166 -0.58 3.89 -10.10
CA ASP A 166 0.00 5.08 -10.70
C ASP A 166 1.19 4.71 -11.61
N GLU A 167 1.83 5.72 -12.20
CA GLU A 167 3.01 5.58 -13.06
C GLU A 167 4.24 4.98 -12.35
N TYR A 168 4.30 5.09 -11.03
CA TYR A 168 5.36 4.51 -10.18
C TYR A 168 5.01 3.10 -9.66
N GLY A 169 3.88 2.53 -10.10
CA GLY A 169 3.41 1.23 -9.65
C GLY A 169 2.82 1.23 -8.24
N LYS A 170 2.58 2.40 -7.64
CA LYS A 170 1.94 2.52 -6.32
C LYS A 170 0.43 2.42 -6.44
N ALA A 171 -0.24 2.08 -5.36
CA ALA A 171 -1.69 2.02 -5.32
C ALA A 171 -2.29 3.43 -5.43
N LYS A 172 -3.34 3.56 -6.23
CA LYS A 172 -4.13 4.78 -6.39
C LYS A 172 -5.61 4.42 -6.27
N ILE A 173 -6.35 5.18 -5.46
CA ILE A 173 -7.79 5.02 -5.32
C ILE A 173 -8.48 5.89 -6.38
N ASP A 174 -9.43 5.29 -7.08
CA ASP A 174 -10.42 6.00 -7.88
C ASP A 174 -11.59 6.32 -6.96
N TYR A 175 -11.72 7.60 -6.60
CA TYR A 175 -12.72 8.05 -5.65
C TYR A 175 -14.15 8.10 -6.23
N ASP A 176 -14.29 8.08 -7.54
CA ASP A 176 -15.61 8.00 -8.20
C ASP A 176 -16.21 6.59 -8.06
N LEU A 177 -15.36 5.57 -7.93
CA LEU A 177 -15.75 4.19 -7.72
C LEU A 177 -15.71 3.76 -6.25
N CYS A 178 -14.98 4.49 -5.41
CA CYS A 178 -14.73 4.11 -4.02
C CYS A 178 -15.94 4.38 -3.12
N VAL A 179 -16.48 3.34 -2.49
CA VAL A 179 -17.58 3.44 -1.52
C VAL A 179 -17.10 3.52 -0.06
N SER A 180 -15.82 3.79 0.17
CA SER A 180 -15.21 3.96 1.50
C SER A 180 -15.44 2.79 2.48
N CYS A 181 -15.55 1.55 2.00
CA CYS A 181 -15.84 0.37 2.81
C CYS A 181 -14.68 -0.09 3.71
N GLY A 182 -13.46 0.44 3.56
CA GLY A 182 -12.29 0.13 4.39
C GLY A 182 -11.62 -1.23 4.15
N GLN A 183 -12.12 -2.08 3.24
CA GLN A 183 -11.54 -3.42 3.01
C GLN A 183 -10.07 -3.37 2.59
N CYS A 184 -9.68 -2.40 1.78
CA CYS A 184 -8.29 -2.20 1.37
C CYS A 184 -7.37 -1.83 2.55
N LEU A 185 -7.88 -1.09 3.54
CA LEU A 185 -7.18 -0.70 4.76
C LEU A 185 -6.84 -1.93 5.60
N VAL A 186 -7.83 -2.79 5.86
CA VAL A 186 -7.67 -4.01 6.66
C VAL A 186 -6.70 -4.99 5.98
N ASN A 187 -6.70 -5.05 4.65
CA ASN A 187 -5.89 -5.99 3.88
C ASN A 187 -4.51 -5.45 3.50
N CYS A 188 -4.18 -4.18 3.82
CA CYS A 188 -2.83 -3.66 3.57
C CYS A 188 -1.86 -4.11 4.67
N PRO A 189 -0.90 -5.03 4.38
CA PRO A 189 0.00 -5.55 5.41
C PRO A 189 1.00 -4.51 5.93
N PHE A 190 1.12 -3.39 5.23
CA PHE A 190 2.06 -2.32 5.58
C PHE A 190 1.39 -1.15 6.31
N GLY A 191 0.04 -1.17 6.43
CA GLY A 191 -0.72 -0.09 7.07
C GLY A 191 -0.60 1.27 6.38
N GLU A 192 -0.46 1.28 5.06
CA GLU A 192 -0.26 2.50 4.25
C GLU A 192 -1.57 3.13 3.81
N ILE A 193 -2.66 2.39 3.96
CA ILE A 193 -4.02 2.85 3.71
C ILE A 193 -4.63 3.16 5.06
N VAL A 194 -5.13 4.36 5.21
CA VAL A 194 -5.61 4.90 6.48
C VAL A 194 -6.96 5.59 6.24
N ASP A 195 -7.87 5.42 7.16
CA ASP A 195 -9.12 6.18 7.18
C ASP A 195 -8.92 7.55 7.83
N LYS A 196 -9.73 8.49 7.39
CA LYS A 196 -9.81 9.83 7.97
C LYS A 196 -10.75 9.74 9.17
N SER A 197 -10.28 10.16 10.33
CA SER A 197 -11.06 10.17 11.56
C SER A 197 -11.55 11.59 11.87
N GLN A 198 -12.66 11.69 12.58
CA GLN A 198 -13.13 12.94 13.17
C GLN A 198 -12.75 12.96 14.64
N ILE A 199 -12.28 14.11 15.14
CA ILE A 199 -11.98 14.33 16.55
C ILE A 199 -13.17 15.02 17.20
#